data_a43eeadf3fc69b435bca03b79342cd02
#
_entry.id   a43eeadf3fc69b435bca03b79342cd02
#
_cell.length_a   1.000
_cell.length_b   1.000
_cell.length_c   1.000
_cell.angle_alpha   90.00
_cell.angle_beta   90.00
_cell.angle_gamma   90.00
#
_symmetry.space_group_name_H-M   'P 1'
#
loop_
_entity.id
_entity.type
_entity.pdbx_description
1 polymer ?
#
loop_
_entity_poly.entity_id
_entity_poly.type
_entity_poly.pdbx_seq_one_letter_code
_entity_poly.pdbx_strand_id
1 'polypeptide(L)'
;MAITQSEHPKHWQPEFTKVIDGKPVRFRDVCVHEIAMADVEDPDLFVAQPIYEWQQTKAGKFIMENAEDKPYWVSGTDYNNYGYKYRIMARLSEQNETFWRLLCSDKK
;
A
#
# COMPACT_ATOMS: atom_id res chain seq x y z
N MET A 1 -5.68 -3.17 -12.58
CA MET A 1 -4.65 -4.01 -11.95
C MET A 1 -5.11 -4.42 -10.57
N ALA A 2 -5.03 -5.68 -10.26
CA ALA A 2 -5.47 -6.18 -8.95
C ALA A 2 -4.35 -6.11 -7.94
N ILE A 3 -4.69 -5.73 -6.70
CA ILE A 3 -3.76 -5.81 -5.58
C ILE A 3 -3.85 -7.21 -5.00
N THR A 4 -2.72 -7.86 -4.82
CA THR A 4 -2.67 -9.24 -4.32
C THR A 4 -1.98 -9.29 -2.97
N GLN A 5 -2.33 -10.32 -2.20
CA GLN A 5 -1.58 -10.62 -0.99
C GLN A 5 -0.17 -11.03 -1.38
N SER A 6 0.80 -10.52 -0.65
CA SER A 6 2.19 -10.86 -0.89
C SER A 6 2.87 -11.25 0.41
N GLU A 7 3.67 -12.31 0.35
CA GLU A 7 4.63 -12.61 1.38
C GLU A 7 5.94 -11.99 0.96
N HIS A 8 6.64 -11.38 1.92
CA HIS A 8 7.92 -10.77 1.60
C HIS A 8 8.93 -11.84 1.19
N PRO A 9 9.59 -11.68 0.03
CA PRO A 9 10.61 -12.63 -0.37
C PRO A 9 11.79 -12.59 0.61
N LYS A 10 12.59 -13.67 0.58
CA LYS A 10 13.70 -13.84 1.49
C LYS A 10 14.69 -12.67 1.47
N HIS A 11 14.80 -12.00 0.33
CA HIS A 11 15.71 -10.87 0.12
C HIS A 11 14.98 -9.52 0.05
N TRP A 12 13.75 -9.49 0.56
CA TRP A 12 12.98 -8.26 0.53
C TRP A 12 13.65 -7.18 1.37
N GLN A 13 13.70 -5.98 0.81
CA GLN A 13 14.26 -4.82 1.50
C GLN A 13 13.22 -3.70 1.45
N PRO A 14 12.87 -3.11 2.63
CA PRO A 14 11.88 -2.03 2.65
C PRO A 14 12.39 -0.74 2.03
N GLU A 15 13.71 -0.58 1.93
CA GLU A 15 14.33 0.56 1.28
C GLU A 15 15.43 0.10 0.35
N PHE A 16 15.58 0.77 -0.79
CA PHE A 16 16.70 0.55 -1.68
C PHE A 16 16.90 1.76 -2.56
N THR A 17 18.09 1.87 -3.15
CA THR A 17 18.43 2.94 -4.07
C THR A 17 18.66 2.37 -5.45
N LYS A 18 18.10 3.04 -6.45
CA LYS A 18 18.21 2.65 -7.84
C LYS A 18 18.76 3.84 -8.62
N VAL A 19 19.63 3.58 -9.59
CA VAL A 19 20.14 4.66 -10.44
C VAL A 19 19.22 4.79 -11.65
N ILE A 20 18.64 5.98 -11.81
CA ILE A 20 17.74 6.30 -12.91
C ILE A 20 18.29 7.56 -13.58
N ASP A 21 18.60 7.45 -14.88
CA ASP A 21 19.15 8.56 -15.67
C ASP A 21 20.42 9.15 -15.03
N GLY A 22 21.27 8.27 -14.50
CA GLY A 22 22.52 8.67 -13.86
C GLY A 22 22.39 9.27 -12.48
N LYS A 23 21.17 9.27 -11.91
CA LYS A 23 20.93 9.84 -10.58
C LYS A 23 20.44 8.76 -9.63
N PRO A 24 20.91 8.74 -8.37
CA PRO A 24 20.40 7.82 -7.39
C PRO A 24 18.97 8.23 -6.97
N VAL A 25 18.06 7.29 -7.01
CA VAL A 25 16.67 7.49 -6.58
C VAL A 25 16.38 6.49 -5.49
N ARG A 26 15.89 6.98 -4.36
CA ARG A 26 15.58 6.16 -3.21
C ARG A 26 14.13 5.71 -3.29
N PHE A 27 13.92 4.43 -3.06
CA PHE A 27 12.59 3.82 -3.02
C PHE A 27 12.39 3.16 -1.67
N ARG A 28 11.16 3.17 -1.21
CA ARG A 28 10.79 2.39 -0.02
C ARG A 28 9.35 1.94 -0.10
N ASP A 29 9.05 0.89 0.65
CA ASP A 29 7.69 0.38 0.77
C ASP A 29 6.96 1.19 1.85
N VAL A 30 5.83 1.75 1.47
CA VAL A 30 5.05 2.64 2.34
C VAL A 30 3.67 2.03 2.51
N CYS A 31 3.15 2.08 3.74
CA CYS A 31 1.76 1.72 3.97
C CYS A 31 0.89 2.89 3.52
N VAL A 32 0.18 2.71 2.42
CA VAL A 32 -0.58 3.79 1.80
C VAL A 32 -2.06 3.78 2.21
N HIS A 33 -2.51 2.68 2.80
CA HIS A 33 -3.89 2.58 3.27
C HIS A 33 -4.01 1.43 4.26
N GLU A 34 -4.85 1.61 5.27
CA GLU A 34 -5.16 0.56 6.22
C GLU A 34 -6.65 0.29 6.20
N ILE A 35 -7.03 -0.98 6.29
CA ILE A 35 -8.42 -1.40 6.35
C ILE A 35 -8.59 -2.25 7.60
N ALA A 36 -9.41 -1.78 8.52
CA ALA A 36 -9.75 -2.55 9.71
C ALA A 36 -10.96 -3.40 9.41
N MET A 37 -10.81 -4.71 9.54
CA MET A 37 -11.90 -5.66 9.37
C MET A 37 -12.29 -6.16 10.75
N ALA A 38 -13.57 -6.10 11.06
CA ALA A 38 -14.06 -6.66 12.31
C ALA A 38 -13.84 -8.19 12.34
N ASP A 39 -14.17 -8.81 13.44
CA ASP A 39 -14.08 -10.25 13.58
C ASP A 39 -15.14 -10.92 12.70
N VAL A 40 -14.81 -11.10 11.42
CA VAL A 40 -15.70 -11.70 10.44
C VAL A 40 -15.11 -13.01 9.95
N GLU A 41 -15.97 -13.92 9.51
CA GLU A 41 -15.52 -15.12 8.83
C GLU A 41 -15.01 -14.73 7.44
N ASP A 42 -13.93 -15.37 7.00
CA ASP A 42 -13.34 -15.16 5.69
C ASP A 42 -13.05 -13.68 5.40
N PRO A 43 -12.24 -12.99 6.24
CA PRO A 43 -11.96 -11.58 6.01
C PRO A 43 -11.31 -11.31 4.65
N ASP A 44 -10.57 -12.27 4.11
CA ASP A 44 -9.93 -12.11 2.80
C ASP A 44 -10.97 -11.96 1.68
N LEU A 45 -12.14 -12.57 1.85
CA LEU A 45 -13.22 -12.44 0.88
C LEU A 45 -13.86 -11.05 0.94
N PHE A 46 -13.99 -10.50 2.12
CA PHE A 46 -14.67 -9.22 2.30
C PHE A 46 -13.76 -8.02 2.08
N VAL A 47 -12.45 -8.19 2.17
CA VAL A 47 -11.52 -7.07 2.01
C VAL A 47 -11.43 -6.57 0.56
N ALA A 48 -11.85 -7.39 -0.40
CA ALA A 48 -11.77 -7.02 -1.80
C ALA A 48 -12.55 -5.74 -2.11
N GLN A 49 -13.71 -5.56 -1.51
CA GLN A 49 -14.54 -4.38 -1.75
C GLN A 49 -13.89 -3.09 -1.24
N PRO A 50 -13.42 -3.00 0.02
CA PRO A 50 -12.71 -1.82 0.48
C PRO A 50 -11.46 -1.51 -0.32
N ILE A 51 -10.73 -2.54 -0.77
CA ILE A 51 -9.55 -2.33 -1.61
C ILE A 51 -9.96 -1.70 -2.95
N TYR A 52 -11.01 -2.22 -3.57
CA TYR A 52 -11.51 -1.69 -4.83
C TYR A 52 -11.94 -0.23 -4.67
N GLU A 53 -12.67 0.09 -3.61
CA GLU A 53 -13.13 1.44 -3.34
C GLU A 53 -11.96 2.40 -3.15
N TRP A 54 -10.93 1.97 -2.42
CA TRP A 54 -9.73 2.78 -2.25
C TRP A 54 -9.05 3.06 -3.58
N GLN A 55 -9.01 2.09 -4.49
CA GLN A 55 -8.40 2.26 -5.79
C GLN A 55 -9.09 3.35 -6.62
N GLN A 56 -10.34 3.66 -6.31
CA GLN A 56 -11.09 4.70 -7.00
C GLN A 56 -10.87 6.09 -6.44
N THR A 57 -10.24 6.20 -5.27
CA THR A 57 -9.92 7.50 -4.69
C THR A 57 -8.76 8.15 -5.44
N LYS A 58 -8.58 9.47 -5.25
CA LYS A 58 -7.45 10.18 -5.87
C LYS A 58 -6.11 9.58 -5.43
N ALA A 59 -5.96 9.35 -4.13
CA ALA A 59 -4.74 8.76 -3.59
C ALA A 59 -4.51 7.35 -4.12
N GLY A 60 -5.57 6.53 -4.15
CA GLY A 60 -5.49 5.18 -4.67
C GLY A 60 -5.09 5.14 -6.14
N LYS A 61 -5.71 5.98 -6.96
CA LYS A 61 -5.36 6.06 -8.39
C LYS A 61 -3.91 6.49 -8.58
N PHE A 62 -3.45 7.47 -7.82
CA PHE A 62 -2.07 7.90 -7.89
C PHE A 62 -1.11 6.75 -7.58
N ILE A 63 -1.39 5.99 -6.53
CA ILE A 63 -0.55 4.86 -6.14
C ILE A 63 -0.55 3.78 -7.21
N MET A 64 -1.73 3.43 -7.75
CA MET A 64 -1.82 2.39 -8.77
C MET A 64 -1.05 2.76 -10.03
N GLU A 65 -0.97 4.05 -10.37
CA GLU A 65 -0.27 4.52 -11.56
C GLU A 65 1.23 4.71 -11.35
N ASN A 66 1.67 5.05 -10.14
CA ASN A 66 3.03 5.52 -9.88
C ASN A 66 3.88 4.61 -9.02
N ALA A 67 3.34 3.55 -8.44
CA ALA A 67 4.13 2.62 -7.66
C ALA A 67 5.16 1.93 -8.55
N GLU A 68 6.37 1.71 -8.04
CA GLU A 68 7.45 1.07 -8.80
C GLU A 68 7.08 -0.35 -9.20
N ASP A 69 6.44 -1.06 -8.28
CA ASP A 69 5.94 -2.40 -8.52
C ASP A 69 4.46 -2.45 -8.20
N LYS A 70 3.84 -3.56 -8.52
CA LYS A 70 2.43 -3.77 -8.22
C LYS A 70 2.20 -3.66 -6.70
N PRO A 71 1.29 -2.79 -6.24
CA PRO A 71 0.97 -2.73 -4.82
C PRO A 71 0.46 -4.08 -4.30
N TYR A 72 0.69 -4.33 -3.03
CA TYR A 72 0.30 -5.57 -2.39
C TYR A 72 -0.31 -5.28 -1.03
N TRP A 73 -0.99 -6.25 -0.46
CA TRP A 73 -1.55 -6.11 0.87
C TRP A 73 -1.00 -7.20 1.78
N VAL A 74 -0.88 -6.84 3.06
CA VAL A 74 -0.50 -7.78 4.10
C VAL A 74 -1.59 -7.76 5.16
N SER A 75 -1.83 -8.92 5.78
CA SER A 75 -2.83 -9.03 6.83
C SER A 75 -2.15 -9.22 8.17
N GLY A 76 -2.82 -8.78 9.21
CA GLY A 76 -2.35 -8.96 10.57
C GLY A 76 -3.51 -8.89 11.54
N THR A 77 -3.23 -9.12 12.82
CA THR A 77 -4.22 -9.02 13.86
C THR A 77 -4.29 -7.58 14.36
N ASP A 78 -5.50 -7.06 14.50
CA ASP A 78 -5.73 -5.75 15.09
C ASP A 78 -5.99 -5.96 16.59
N TYR A 79 -4.95 -5.73 17.39
CA TYR A 79 -5.04 -5.95 18.83
C TYR A 79 -5.99 -4.99 19.54
N ASN A 80 -6.29 -3.86 18.92
CA ASN A 80 -7.20 -2.88 19.52
C ASN A 80 -8.67 -3.24 19.31
N ASN A 81 -8.99 -3.92 18.21
CA ASN A 81 -10.37 -4.20 17.84
C ASN A 81 -10.69 -5.70 17.75
N TYR A 82 -9.76 -6.55 18.14
CA TYR A 82 -9.93 -8.01 18.12
C TYR A 82 -10.37 -8.55 16.75
N GLY A 83 -9.86 -7.95 15.70
CA GLY A 83 -10.19 -8.37 14.34
C GLY A 83 -8.95 -8.43 13.49
N TYR A 84 -9.16 -8.33 12.18
CA TYR A 84 -8.10 -8.34 11.21
C TYR A 84 -7.82 -6.94 10.71
N LYS A 85 -6.57 -6.67 10.41
CA LYS A 85 -6.14 -5.41 9.83
C LYS A 85 -5.37 -5.69 8.57
N TYR A 86 -5.73 -5.00 7.50
CA TYR A 86 -5.05 -5.13 6.21
C TYR A 86 -4.34 -3.84 5.90
N ARG A 87 -3.11 -3.95 5.44
CA ARG A 87 -2.33 -2.79 5.02
C ARG A 87 -2.00 -2.93 3.55
N ILE A 88 -2.30 -1.89 2.79
CA ILE A 88 -1.91 -1.82 1.39
C ILE A 88 -0.54 -1.16 1.35
N MET A 89 0.43 -1.87 0.78
CA MET A 89 1.81 -1.42 0.69
C MET A 89 2.13 -1.10 -0.75
N ALA A 90 2.88 -0.03 -0.95
CA ALA A 90 3.31 0.36 -2.28
C ALA A 90 4.76 0.82 -2.21
N ARG A 91 5.53 0.49 -3.23
CA ARG A 91 6.92 0.90 -3.36
C ARG A 91 6.97 2.22 -4.10
N LEU A 92 7.40 3.27 -3.43
CA LEU A 92 7.40 4.62 -3.96
C LEU A 92 8.78 5.23 -3.91
N SER A 93 9.12 6.04 -4.95
CA SER A 93 10.27 6.93 -4.87
C SER A 93 9.98 8.03 -3.85
N GLU A 94 11.05 8.71 -3.39
CA GLU A 94 10.89 9.82 -2.46
C GLU A 94 9.94 10.89 -3.00
N GLN A 95 10.05 11.19 -4.29
CA GLN A 95 9.21 12.19 -4.93
C GLN A 95 7.75 11.76 -4.92
N ASN A 96 7.48 10.52 -5.29
CA ASN A 96 6.11 10.01 -5.32
C ASN A 96 5.52 9.88 -3.92
N GLU A 97 6.33 9.52 -2.95
CA GLU A 97 5.87 9.49 -1.56
C GLU A 97 5.44 10.86 -1.10
N THR A 98 6.21 11.91 -1.45
CA THR A 98 5.88 13.29 -1.11
C THR A 98 4.54 13.71 -1.76
N PHE A 99 4.36 13.41 -3.04
CA PHE A 99 3.10 13.69 -3.73
C PHE A 99 1.92 12.99 -3.09
N TRP A 100 2.11 11.72 -2.75
CA TRP A 100 1.05 10.95 -2.11
C TRP A 100 0.66 11.56 -0.76
N ARG A 101 1.64 11.98 0.04
CA ARG A 101 1.36 12.62 1.33
C ARG A 101 0.58 13.92 1.16
N LEU A 102 0.90 14.69 0.13
CA LEU A 102 0.16 15.91 -0.18
C LEU A 102 -1.28 15.63 -0.57
N LEU A 103 -1.51 14.59 -1.37
CA LEU A 103 -2.86 14.17 -1.74
C LEU A 103 -3.68 13.77 -0.53
N CYS A 104 -3.06 13.07 0.42
CA CYS A 104 -3.73 12.67 1.65
C CYS A 104 -4.08 13.88 2.53
N SER A 105 -3.22 14.90 2.52
CA SER A 105 -3.45 16.11 3.30
C SER A 105 -4.61 16.95 2.77
N ASP A 106 -4.89 16.87 1.48
CA ASP A 106 -5.98 17.63 0.86
C ASP A 106 -7.36 17.08 1.19
N LYS A 107 -7.44 15.97 1.88
CA LYS A 107 -8.70 15.32 2.21
C LYS A 107 -9.29 15.84 3.52
N LYS A 108 -9.46 17.07 3.65
CA LYS A 108 -10.12 17.60 4.85
C LYS A 108 -11.48 18.18 4.55
#